data_d82d9b35990990529679cf2fe82b715e
#
_entry.id   d82d9b35990990529679cf2fe82b715e
#
_cell.length_a   1.000
_cell.length_b   1.000
_cell.length_c   1.000
_cell.angle_alpha   90.00
_cell.angle_beta   90.00
_cell.angle_gamma   90.00
#
_symmetry.space_group_name_H-M   'P 1'
#
loop_
_entity.id
_entity.type
_entity.pdbx_description
1 polymer ?
#
loop_
_entity_poly.entity_id
_entity_poly.type
_entity_poly.pdbx_seq_one_letter_code
_entity_poly.pdbx_strand_id
1 'polypeptide(L)'
;MYVSIVLWNLKNSTATVESLREYLRDYAVDAFSTLRGMRLKTWFADAEKGYWGAVYLWDGVDMQNPLSVSRAIELIGYPPTTTSVFAVEAIAEGISVIESFAGVGRAFEDAPATDPETVT
;
A
#
# COMPACT_ATOMS: atom_id res chain seq x y z
N MET A 1 5.57 8.91 -16.53
CA MET A 1 5.16 8.01 -15.44
C MET A 1 6.17 8.04 -14.31
N TYR A 2 5.72 7.92 -13.10
CA TYR A 2 6.55 7.97 -11.90
C TYR A 2 6.19 6.84 -10.95
N VAL A 3 7.19 6.39 -10.19
CA VAL A 3 7.00 5.48 -9.07
C VAL A 3 7.30 6.27 -7.80
N SER A 4 6.42 6.20 -6.82
CA SER A 4 6.71 6.72 -5.49
C SER A 4 6.65 5.60 -4.46
N ILE A 5 7.53 5.68 -3.47
CA ILE A 5 7.65 4.70 -2.41
C ILE A 5 7.62 5.45 -1.09
N VAL A 6 6.70 5.06 -0.22
CA VAL A 6 6.63 5.60 1.14
C VAL A 6 6.84 4.47 2.13
N LEU A 7 7.57 4.73 3.19
CA LEU A 7 7.87 3.74 4.21
C LEU A 7 7.79 4.37 5.59
N TRP A 8 7.07 3.72 6.48
CA TRP A 8 7.01 4.05 7.91
C TRP A 8 7.72 2.97 8.72
N ASN A 9 8.54 3.41 9.66
CA ASN A 9 8.93 2.58 10.78
C ASN A 9 7.90 2.82 11.88
N LEU A 10 7.19 1.79 12.30
CA LEU A 10 6.11 1.90 13.28
C LEU A 10 6.58 1.88 14.73
N LYS A 11 7.89 1.89 14.96
CA LYS A 11 8.48 1.75 16.29
C LYS A 11 7.89 2.72 17.33
N ASN A 12 7.61 3.94 16.93
CA ASN A 12 7.10 4.99 17.83
C ASN A 12 5.59 5.24 17.63
N SER A 13 4.90 4.37 16.92
CA SER A 13 3.47 4.48 16.67
C SER A 13 2.69 3.55 17.57
N THR A 14 1.46 3.93 17.90
CA THR A 14 0.49 3.02 18.51
C THR A 14 -0.21 2.16 17.46
N ALA A 15 -0.10 2.52 16.17
CA ALA A 15 -0.62 1.70 15.09
C ALA A 15 0.22 0.44 14.92
N THR A 16 -0.43 -0.64 14.56
CA THR A 16 0.20 -1.92 14.26
C THR A 16 -0.11 -2.32 12.83
N VAL A 17 0.64 -3.27 12.30
CA VAL A 17 0.33 -3.82 10.98
C VAL A 17 -1.11 -4.34 10.94
N GLU A 18 -1.57 -4.98 12.03
CA GLU A 18 -2.94 -5.48 12.09
C GLU A 18 -3.97 -4.36 12.05
N SER A 19 -3.78 -3.28 12.81
CA SER A 19 -4.70 -2.15 12.79
C SER A 19 -4.71 -1.44 11.43
N LEU A 20 -3.57 -1.40 10.75
CA LEU A 20 -3.48 -0.82 9.42
C LEU A 20 -4.10 -1.71 8.34
N ARG A 21 -4.11 -3.03 8.55
CA ARG A 21 -4.87 -3.94 7.68
C ARG A 21 -6.38 -3.65 7.74
N GLU A 22 -6.89 -3.34 8.91
CA GLU A 22 -8.29 -2.91 9.05
C GLU A 22 -8.57 -1.63 8.27
N TYR A 23 -7.66 -0.68 8.34
CA TYR A 23 -7.74 0.55 7.56
C TYR A 23 -7.80 0.26 6.05
N LEU A 24 -7.03 -0.71 5.55
CA LEU A 24 -7.09 -1.10 4.14
C LEU A 24 -8.44 -1.70 3.78
N ARG A 25 -8.94 -2.65 4.58
CA ARG A 25 -10.22 -3.32 4.31
C ARG A 25 -11.40 -2.37 4.37
N ASP A 26 -11.39 -1.50 5.38
CA ASP A 26 -12.58 -0.70 5.70
C ASP A 26 -12.62 0.62 4.96
N TYR A 27 -11.48 1.06 4.42
CA TYR A 27 -11.42 2.38 3.84
C TYR A 27 -10.45 2.51 2.65
N ALA A 28 -9.17 2.19 2.84
CA ALA A 28 -8.14 2.70 1.94
C ALA A 28 -8.18 2.12 0.53
N VAL A 29 -8.41 0.82 0.39
CA VAL A 29 -8.42 0.20 -0.94
C VAL A 29 -9.48 0.85 -1.82
N ASP A 30 -10.69 1.01 -1.32
CA ASP A 30 -11.76 1.66 -2.07
C ASP A 30 -11.49 3.14 -2.30
N ALA A 31 -11.04 3.85 -1.27
CA ALA A 31 -10.77 5.28 -1.37
C ALA A 31 -9.69 5.61 -2.41
N PHE A 32 -8.64 4.80 -2.47
CA PHE A 32 -7.57 5.01 -3.43
C PHE A 32 -7.90 4.53 -4.84
N SER A 33 -8.87 3.62 -5.00
CA SER A 33 -9.17 3.00 -6.30
C SER A 33 -9.62 3.99 -7.37
N THR A 34 -10.10 5.16 -6.98
CA THR A 34 -10.53 6.22 -7.89
C THR A 34 -9.61 7.45 -7.86
N LEU A 35 -8.45 7.34 -7.27
CA LEU A 35 -7.51 8.46 -7.19
C LEU A 35 -6.98 8.80 -8.59
N ARG A 36 -7.20 10.05 -9.00
CA ARG A 36 -6.85 10.52 -10.34
C ARG A 36 -5.33 10.48 -10.54
N GLY A 37 -4.92 9.88 -11.67
CA GLY A 37 -3.52 9.75 -12.04
C GLY A 37 -2.81 8.55 -11.44
N MET A 38 -3.42 7.86 -10.50
CA MET A 38 -2.85 6.65 -9.91
C MET A 38 -3.22 5.44 -10.76
N ARG A 39 -2.22 4.71 -11.21
CA ARG A 39 -2.41 3.50 -12.02
C ARG A 39 -2.45 2.24 -11.17
N LEU A 40 -1.66 2.22 -10.11
CA LEU A 40 -1.56 1.08 -9.21
C LEU A 40 -1.00 1.56 -7.88
N LYS A 41 -1.50 1.00 -6.79
CA LYS A 41 -0.92 1.15 -5.46
C LYS A 41 -0.82 -0.21 -4.81
N THR A 42 0.36 -0.54 -4.33
CA THR A 42 0.60 -1.77 -3.59
C THR A 42 1.07 -1.40 -2.19
N TRP A 43 0.31 -1.78 -1.18
CA TRP A 43 0.74 -1.67 0.21
C TRP A 43 1.53 -2.91 0.59
N PHE A 44 2.54 -2.73 1.42
CA PHE A 44 3.35 -3.82 1.93
C PHE A 44 3.69 -3.59 3.40
N ALA A 45 4.07 -4.65 4.09
CA ALA A 45 4.44 -4.56 5.49
C ALA A 45 5.40 -5.67 5.88
N ASP A 46 6.18 -5.40 6.92
CA ASP A 46 6.91 -6.42 7.67
C ASP A 46 6.42 -6.33 9.12
N ALA A 47 5.53 -7.25 9.48
CA ALA A 47 4.91 -7.23 10.81
C ALA A 47 5.91 -7.51 11.92
N GLU A 48 6.93 -8.32 11.65
CA GLU A 48 7.95 -8.66 12.63
C GLU A 48 8.87 -7.48 12.93
N LYS A 49 9.29 -6.76 11.89
CA LYS A 49 10.18 -5.60 12.03
C LYS A 49 9.43 -4.29 12.26
N GLY A 50 8.12 -4.28 12.07
CA GLY A 50 7.31 -3.08 12.27
C GLY A 50 7.42 -2.05 11.16
N TYR A 51 7.43 -2.50 9.90
CA TYR A 51 7.42 -1.62 8.74
C TYR A 51 6.09 -1.66 8.02
N TRP A 52 5.66 -0.50 7.55
CA TRP A 52 4.48 -0.31 6.73
C TRP A 52 4.80 0.63 5.58
N GLY A 53 4.38 0.28 4.38
CA GLY A 53 4.66 1.14 3.25
C GLY A 53 3.76 0.90 2.07
N ALA A 54 4.03 1.65 1.01
CA ALA A 54 3.32 1.51 -0.24
C ALA A 54 4.20 1.93 -1.41
N VAL A 55 3.95 1.31 -2.54
CA VAL A 55 4.50 1.69 -3.84
C VAL A 55 3.34 2.16 -4.71
N TYR A 56 3.50 3.33 -5.31
CA TYR A 56 2.53 3.88 -6.25
C TYR A 56 3.12 3.89 -7.65
N LEU A 57 2.29 3.60 -8.63
CA LEU A 57 2.59 3.89 -10.03
C LEU A 57 1.66 5.01 -10.49
N TRP A 58 2.23 6.11 -10.96
CA TRP A 58 1.52 7.30 -11.41
C TRP A 58 1.70 7.50 -12.91
N ASP A 59 0.66 7.96 -13.60
CA ASP A 59 0.79 8.28 -15.02
C ASP A 59 1.55 9.57 -15.29
N GLY A 60 1.68 10.44 -14.28
CA GLY A 60 2.45 11.67 -14.39
C GLY A 60 1.68 12.86 -14.95
N VAL A 61 0.39 12.70 -15.19
CA VAL A 61 -0.47 13.76 -15.74
C VAL A 61 -1.68 13.93 -14.83
N ASP A 62 -1.97 15.18 -14.44
CA ASP A 62 -3.16 15.53 -13.65
C ASP A 62 -3.36 14.63 -12.43
N MET A 63 -2.31 14.47 -11.65
CA MET A 63 -2.32 13.60 -10.47
C MET A 63 -2.99 14.27 -9.29
N GLN A 64 -3.93 13.57 -8.68
CA GLN A 64 -4.53 14.00 -7.42
C GLN A 64 -3.56 13.74 -6.27
N ASN A 65 -3.48 14.68 -5.32
CA ASN A 65 -2.65 14.48 -4.14
C ASN A 65 -3.17 13.30 -3.31
N PRO A 66 -2.36 12.27 -3.05
CA PRO A 66 -2.81 11.13 -2.25
C PRO A 66 -3.17 11.50 -0.81
N LEU A 67 -2.66 12.61 -0.28
CA LEU A 67 -3.06 13.09 1.05
C LEU A 67 -4.52 13.51 1.12
N SER A 68 -5.17 13.75 -0.02
CA SER A 68 -6.59 14.08 -0.06
C SER A 68 -7.49 12.92 0.38
N VAL A 69 -7.01 11.69 0.29
CA VAL A 69 -7.76 10.49 0.68
C VAL A 69 -7.08 9.66 1.77
N SER A 70 -5.76 9.75 1.90
CA SER A 70 -5.01 8.97 2.88
C SER A 70 -5.29 9.44 4.31
N ARG A 71 -5.44 8.47 5.22
CA ARG A 71 -5.52 8.70 6.66
C ARG A 71 -4.34 8.10 7.39
N ALA A 72 -3.32 7.65 6.66
CA ALA A 72 -2.20 6.93 7.24
C ALA A 72 -1.39 7.78 8.22
N ILE A 73 -1.11 9.05 7.88
CA ILE A 73 -0.36 9.95 8.77
C ILE A 73 -1.12 10.13 10.09
N GLU A 74 -2.43 10.31 10.03
CA GLU A 74 -3.26 10.48 11.22
C GLU A 74 -3.27 9.21 12.08
N LEU A 75 -3.42 8.04 11.46
CA LEU A 75 -3.49 6.77 12.16
C LEU A 75 -2.14 6.36 12.76
N ILE A 76 -1.07 6.60 12.03
CA ILE A 76 0.29 6.25 12.50
C ILE A 76 0.81 7.30 13.48
N GLY A 77 0.47 8.56 13.27
CA GLY A 77 0.83 9.65 14.18
C GLY A 77 1.98 10.52 13.69
N TYR A 78 2.59 10.20 12.55
CA TYR A 78 3.69 10.98 11.97
C TYR A 78 3.81 10.70 10.47
N PRO A 79 4.50 11.56 9.71
CA PRO A 79 4.74 11.34 8.29
C PRO A 79 5.63 10.12 8.03
N PRO A 80 5.69 9.66 6.77
CA PRO A 80 6.57 8.55 6.42
C PRO A 80 8.01 8.79 6.85
N THR A 81 8.67 7.73 7.29
CA THR A 81 10.09 7.76 7.66
C THR A 81 10.96 8.07 6.44
N THR A 82 10.61 7.47 5.31
CA THR A 82 11.26 7.77 4.03
C THR A 82 10.23 7.89 2.93
N THR A 83 10.53 8.76 1.96
CA THR A 83 9.72 8.95 0.75
C THR A 83 10.68 9.11 -0.42
N SER A 84 10.44 8.38 -1.49
CA SER A 84 11.24 8.44 -2.71
C SER A 84 10.34 8.51 -3.94
N VAL A 85 10.77 9.29 -4.92
CA VAL A 85 10.06 9.43 -6.20
C VAL A 85 11.07 9.24 -7.32
N PHE A 86 10.72 8.42 -8.28
CA PHE A 86 11.57 8.11 -9.43
C PHE A 86 10.78 8.18 -10.72
N ALA A 87 11.41 8.65 -11.79
CA ALA A 87 10.85 8.50 -13.12
C ALA A 87 10.91 7.02 -13.53
N VAL A 88 9.86 6.54 -14.18
CA VAL A 88 9.82 5.16 -14.66
C VAL A 88 10.71 5.03 -15.89
N GLU A 89 11.62 4.04 -15.87
CA GLU A 89 12.47 3.75 -17.01
C GLU A 89 11.80 2.76 -17.96
N ALA A 90 11.20 1.71 -17.44
CA ALA A 90 10.51 0.68 -18.22
C ALA A 90 9.59 -0.15 -17.35
N ILE A 91 8.58 -0.75 -17.94
CA ILE A 91 7.68 -1.68 -17.28
C ILE A 91 7.70 -2.98 -18.08
N ALA A 92 7.91 -4.09 -17.38
CA ALA A 92 7.66 -5.41 -17.91
C ALA A 92 6.37 -5.94 -17.30
N GLU A 93 5.39 -6.21 -18.12
CA GLU A 93 4.14 -6.78 -17.66
C GLU A 93 4.25 -8.29 -17.67
N GLY A 94 4.27 -8.90 -16.50
CA GLY A 94 4.38 -10.35 -16.37
C GLY A 94 3.08 -11.07 -16.68
N ILE A 95 3.11 -12.38 -16.59
CA ILE A 95 1.92 -13.23 -16.72
C ILE A 95 1.20 -13.21 -15.38
N SER A 96 -0.10 -12.88 -15.40
CA SER A 96 -0.94 -12.90 -14.21
C SER A 96 -2.08 -13.90 -14.39
N VAL A 97 -2.30 -14.70 -13.35
CA VAL A 97 -3.46 -15.60 -13.27
C VAL A 97 -4.61 -14.96 -12.48
N ILE A 98 -4.40 -13.73 -12.02
CA ILE A 98 -5.39 -12.96 -11.27
C ILE A 98 -6.00 -11.94 -12.21
N GLU A 99 -7.32 -12.02 -12.42
CA GLU A 99 -8.02 -11.08 -13.30
C GLU A 99 -8.08 -9.67 -12.73
N SER A 100 -8.15 -9.57 -11.40
CA SER A 100 -8.16 -8.28 -10.71
C SER A 100 -7.28 -8.36 -9.48
N PHE A 101 -6.48 -7.31 -9.27
CA PHE A 101 -5.65 -7.17 -8.08
C PHE A 101 -6.36 -6.40 -6.96
N ALA A 102 -7.54 -5.84 -7.22
CA ALA A 102 -8.28 -5.11 -6.19
C ALA A 102 -8.64 -6.04 -5.03
N GLY A 103 -8.27 -5.66 -3.83
CA GLY A 103 -8.58 -6.44 -2.64
C GLY A 103 -7.74 -7.71 -2.46
N VAL A 104 -6.68 -7.88 -3.27
CA VAL A 104 -5.74 -8.98 -3.06
C VAL A 104 -4.72 -8.58 -1.99
N GLY A 105 -4.36 -9.52 -1.15
CA GLY A 105 -3.31 -9.31 -0.16
C GLY A 105 -3.72 -9.74 1.24
N ARG A 106 -2.76 -9.73 2.16
CA ARG A 106 -2.94 -10.24 3.53
C ARG A 106 -4.04 -9.54 4.31
N ALA A 107 -4.30 -8.26 3.99
CA ALA A 107 -5.36 -7.52 4.66
C ALA A 107 -6.76 -8.13 4.42
N PHE A 108 -6.93 -8.88 3.35
CA PHE A 108 -8.20 -9.48 2.94
C PHE A 108 -8.27 -10.99 3.15
N GLU A 109 -7.28 -11.58 3.82
CA GLU A 109 -7.30 -13.00 4.16
C GLU A 109 -8.29 -13.25 5.31
N ASP A 110 -9.15 -14.25 5.14
CA ASP A 110 -10.21 -14.56 6.11
C ASP A 110 -9.70 -15.33 7.33
N ALA A 111 -8.66 -16.11 7.17
CA ALA A 111 -8.19 -16.98 8.22
C ALA A 111 -6.80 -16.56 8.71
N PRO A 112 -6.70 -15.96 9.88
CA PRO A 112 -5.40 -15.50 10.39
C PRO A 112 -4.45 -16.65 10.75
N ALA A 113 -4.97 -17.85 10.91
CA ALA A 113 -4.16 -18.97 11.35
C ALA A 113 -3.39 -19.66 10.22
N THR A 114 -3.69 -19.39 8.98
CA THR A 114 -3.02 -20.03 7.85
C THR A 114 -1.87 -19.19 7.37
N ASP A 115 -0.65 -19.71 7.54
CA ASP A 115 0.53 -19.09 6.98
C ASP A 115 0.59 -19.39 5.48
N PRO A 116 0.69 -18.39 4.60
CA PRO A 116 0.79 -18.60 3.16
C PRO A 116 1.95 -19.50 2.77
N GLU A 117 3.03 -19.50 3.52
CA GLU A 117 4.21 -20.34 3.25
C GLU A 117 3.94 -21.81 3.48
N THR A 118 2.96 -22.15 4.28
CA THR A 118 2.58 -23.54 4.51
C THR A 118 1.72 -24.13 3.40
N VAL A 119 1.20 -23.28 2.53
CA VAL A 119 0.33 -23.67 1.43
C VAL A 119 1.13 -23.95 0.16
N THR A 120 2.28 -23.42 0.08
CA THR A 120 3.17 -23.68 -1.06
C THR A 120 3.96 -24.97 -0.87
#